data_c8d7dd98499e75dbc93ba07e62069eec
#
_entry.id   c8d7dd98499e75dbc93ba07e62069eec
#
_cell.length_a   1.000
_cell.length_b   1.000
_cell.length_c   1.000
_cell.angle_alpha   90.00
_cell.angle_beta   90.00
_cell.angle_gamma   90.00
#
_symmetry.space_group_name_H-M   'P 1'
#
loop_
_entity.id
_entity.type
_entity.pdbx_description
1 polymer ?
#
loop_
_entity_poly.entity_id
_entity_poly.type
_entity_poly.pdbx_seq_one_letter_code
_entity_poly.pdbx_strand_id
1 'polypeptide(L)' 'MDANYYSNYLKAYLTDAGDARKDDEDFISARADAASEEYEVQCRADAPPPCAQELAMSVLMERL' A
#
# COMPACT_ATOMS: atom_id res chain seq x y z
N MET A 1 -7.32 8.41 0.86
CA MET A 1 -6.55 7.81 -0.25
C MET A 1 -7.26 6.56 -0.72
N ASP A 2 -7.32 6.38 -2.00
CA ASP A 2 -8.02 5.27 -2.64
C ASP A 2 -7.16 4.01 -2.64
N ALA A 3 -7.75 2.86 -2.36
CA ALA A 3 -7.03 1.58 -2.40
C ALA A 3 -6.46 1.27 -3.79
N ASN A 4 -7.06 1.81 -4.86
CA ASN A 4 -6.56 1.64 -6.23
C ASN A 4 -5.18 2.25 -6.41
N TYR A 5 -4.90 3.37 -5.75
CA TYR A 5 -3.57 3.98 -5.79
C TYR A 5 -2.52 2.99 -5.27
N TYR A 6 -2.81 2.38 -4.13
CA TYR A 6 -1.86 1.46 -3.50
C TYR A 6 -1.72 0.17 -4.30
N SER A 7 -2.82 -0.37 -4.83
CA SER A 7 -2.75 -1.61 -5.62
C SER A 7 -1.95 -1.39 -6.89
N ASN A 8 -2.15 -0.26 -7.57
CA ASN A 8 -1.40 0.07 -8.79
C ASN A 8 0.09 0.25 -8.51
N TYR A 9 0.41 0.92 -7.40
CA TYR A 9 1.80 1.12 -7.01
C TYR A 9 2.49 -0.20 -6.73
N LEU A 10 1.84 -1.05 -5.94
CA LEU A 10 2.42 -2.35 -5.57
C LEU A 10 2.58 -3.24 -6.80
N LYS A 11 1.60 -3.26 -7.68
CA LYS A 11 1.68 -4.06 -8.89
C LYS A 11 2.86 -3.61 -9.77
N ALA A 12 3.05 -2.31 -9.91
CA ALA A 12 4.18 -1.75 -10.67
C ALA A 12 5.51 -2.15 -10.04
N TYR A 13 5.60 -2.07 -8.72
CA TYR A 13 6.81 -2.47 -8.00
C TYR A 13 7.13 -3.95 -8.24
N LEU A 14 6.13 -4.81 -8.07
CA LEU A 14 6.33 -6.26 -8.24
C LEU A 14 6.72 -6.61 -9.68
N THR A 15 6.12 -5.91 -10.64
CA THR A 15 6.44 -6.10 -12.05
C THR A 15 7.89 -5.72 -12.34
N ASP A 16 8.34 -4.57 -11.83
CA ASP A 16 9.72 -4.11 -12.00
C ASP A 16 10.72 -5.06 -11.34
N ALA A 17 10.37 -5.60 -10.19
CA ALA A 17 11.22 -6.53 -9.45
C ALA A 17 11.23 -7.94 -10.04
N GLY A 18 10.33 -8.22 -10.99
CA GLY A 18 10.20 -9.57 -11.54
C GLY A 18 9.64 -10.56 -10.54
N ASP A 19 8.85 -10.07 -9.57
CA ASP A 19 8.28 -10.91 -8.52
C ASP A 19 7.05 -11.65 -9.05
N ALA A 20 6.96 -12.94 -8.76
CA ALA A 20 5.82 -13.76 -9.18
C ALA A 20 4.50 -13.28 -8.59
N ARG A 21 4.54 -12.58 -7.46
CA ARG A 21 3.33 -12.03 -6.81
C ARG A 21 2.68 -10.90 -7.61
N LYS A 22 3.33 -10.41 -8.65
CA LYS A 22 2.76 -9.38 -9.53
C LYS A 22 1.40 -9.78 -10.11
N ASP A 23 1.16 -11.08 -10.24
CA ASP A 23 -0.09 -11.63 -10.77
C ASP A 23 -1.03 -12.11 -9.67
N ASP A 24 -0.63 -11.99 -8.40
CA ASP A 24 -1.45 -12.40 -7.25
C ASP A 24 -2.32 -11.23 -6.82
N GLU A 25 -3.47 -11.11 -7.44
CA GLU A 25 -4.39 -10.01 -7.16
C GLU A 25 -4.91 -10.03 -5.73
N ASP A 26 -5.10 -11.22 -5.14
CA ASP A 26 -5.53 -11.32 -3.75
C ASP A 26 -4.48 -10.74 -2.80
N PHE A 27 -3.21 -11.04 -3.04
CA PHE A 27 -2.11 -10.49 -2.25
C PHE A 27 -2.04 -8.97 -2.40
N ILE A 28 -2.10 -8.48 -3.64
CA ILE A 28 -2.02 -7.06 -3.93
C ILE A 28 -3.21 -6.32 -3.30
N SER A 29 -4.42 -6.85 -3.45
CA SER A 29 -5.62 -6.24 -2.90
C SER A 29 -5.57 -6.19 -1.37
N ALA A 30 -5.15 -7.27 -0.72
CA ALA A 30 -5.05 -7.31 0.73
C ALA A 30 -4.05 -6.27 1.25
N ARG A 31 -2.91 -6.14 0.58
CA ARG A 31 -1.90 -5.14 0.96
C ARG A 31 -2.40 -3.72 0.72
N ALA A 32 -3.06 -3.48 -0.40
CA ALA A 32 -3.60 -2.17 -0.72
C ALA A 32 -4.67 -1.75 0.30
N ASP A 33 -5.53 -2.66 0.70
CA ASP A 33 -6.55 -2.40 1.71
C ASP A 33 -5.91 -2.07 3.06
N ALA A 34 -4.90 -2.82 3.46
CA ALA A 34 -4.19 -2.58 4.71
C ALA A 34 -3.50 -1.21 4.70
N ALA A 35 -2.87 -0.85 3.59
CA ALA A 35 -2.21 0.45 3.45
C ALA A 35 -3.21 1.59 3.51
N SER A 36 -4.33 1.46 2.81
CA SER A 36 -5.39 2.47 2.81
C SER A 36 -5.97 2.66 4.22
N GLU A 37 -6.18 1.57 4.93
CA GLU A 37 -6.67 1.64 6.31
C GLU A 37 -5.67 2.34 7.22
N GLU A 38 -4.38 2.03 7.08
CA GLU A 38 -3.35 2.69 7.87
C GLU A 38 -3.33 4.19 7.62
N TYR A 39 -3.47 4.61 6.37
CA TYR A 39 -3.55 6.02 6.04
C TYR A 39 -4.71 6.70 6.78
N GLU A 40 -5.90 6.07 6.75
CA GLU A 40 -7.07 6.61 7.41
C GLU A 40 -6.90 6.69 8.93
N VAL A 41 -6.32 5.65 9.53
CA VAL A 41 -6.06 5.62 10.97
C VAL A 41 -5.14 6.77 11.37
N GLN A 42 -4.08 7.02 10.62
CA GLN A 42 -3.15 8.09 10.91
C GLN A 42 -3.79 9.47 10.73
N CYS A 43 -4.64 9.62 9.72
CA CYS A 43 -5.37 10.87 9.53
C CYS A 43 -6.32 11.15 10.69
N ARG A 44 -6.99 10.12 11.22
CA ARG A 44 -7.85 10.26 12.40
C ARG A 44 -7.06 10.63 13.65
N ALA A 45 -5.80 10.23 13.71
CA ALA A 45 -4.90 10.57 14.81
C ALA A 45 -4.22 11.93 14.62
N ASP A 46 -4.71 12.74 13.68
CA ASP A 46 -4.19 14.07 13.36
C ASP A 46 -2.76 14.06 12.80
N ALA A 47 -2.31 12.95 12.28
CA ALA A 47 -1.00 12.90 11.63
C ALA A 47 -1.00 13.72 10.34
N PRO A 48 0.09 14.45 10.02
CA PRO A 48 0.17 15.16 8.76
C PRO A 48 0.06 14.19 7.57
N PRO A 49 -0.57 14.60 6.45
CA PRO A 49 -0.69 13.72 5.30
C PRO A 49 0.61 13.06 4.82
N PRO A 50 1.77 13.76 4.77
CA PRO A 50 3.02 13.10 4.41
C PRO A 50 3.42 11.96 5.35
N CYS A 51 3.21 12.12 6.66
CA CYS A 51 3.51 11.07 7.63
C CYS A 51 2.56 9.89 7.46
N ALA A 52 1.27 10.18 7.29
CA ALA A 52 0.27 9.13 7.06
C ALA A 52 0.62 8.33 5.80
N GLN A 53 1.04 9.00 4.73
CA GLN A 53 1.42 8.36 3.49
C GLN A 53 2.65 7.47 3.68
N GLU A 54 3.66 7.93 4.40
CA GLU A 54 4.85 7.13 4.66
C GLU A 54 4.53 5.85 5.41
N LEU A 55 3.67 5.95 6.42
CA LEU A 55 3.27 4.77 7.20
C LEU A 55 2.43 3.82 6.35
N ALA A 56 1.54 4.35 5.51
CA ALA A 56 0.75 3.52 4.60
C ALA A 56 1.67 2.79 3.61
N MET A 57 2.66 3.47 3.07
CA MET A 57 3.61 2.85 2.15
C MET A 57 4.45 1.79 2.85
N SER A 58 4.81 2.00 4.11
CA SER A 58 5.52 0.98 4.89
C SER A 58 4.70 -0.30 5.03
N VAL A 59 3.39 -0.16 5.26
CA VAL A 59 2.49 -1.32 5.31
C VAL A 59 2.42 -2.01 3.96
N LEU A 60 2.27 -1.23 2.89
CA LEU A 60 2.16 -1.76 1.53
C LEU A 60 3.40 -2.58 1.14
N MET A 61 4.58 -2.09 1.49
CA MET A 61 5.86 -2.65 1.07
C MET A 61 6.48 -3.58 2.10
N GLU A 62 5.76 -3.91 3.18
CA GLU A 62 6.30 -4.75 4.24
C GLU A 62 6.73 -6.11 3.69
N ARG A 63 7.98 -6.48 3.99
CA ARG A 63 8.57 -7.76 3.61
C ARG A 63 8.65 -8.02 2.10
N LEU A 64 8.72 -6.97 1.33
CA LEU A 64 8.92 -7.10 -0.12
C LEU A 64 10.38 -6.96 -0.52
#